data_8686cc199adb652048f149737e727d74
#
_entry.id   8686cc199adb652048f149737e727d74
#
_cell.length_a   1.000
_cell.length_b   1.000
_cell.length_c   1.000
_cell.angle_alpha   90.00
_cell.angle_beta   90.00
_cell.angle_gamma   90.00
#
_symmetry.space_group_name_H-M   'P 1'
#
loop_
_entity.id
_entity.type
_entity.pdbx_description
1 polymer ?
#
loop_
_entity_poly.entity_id
_entity_poly.type
_entity_poly.pdbx_seq_one_letter_code
_entity_poly.pdbx_strand_id
1 'polypeptide(L)'
;LFDLLLKDIYGPQTLIKNGILPQELIYLHPGFLRCCVNIKLPGTQHLVLYAADMARGIDGRLWIISDRTQAPSGAGYALENRFAMSSVLPELFADLQVRRLSPYFDSLQQALKAIAPHNTSNPRIVILTPGPDNETYFEHSYLAAYLGLTLVQGNDLMVKDNCVWVKT
;
A
#
# COMPACT_ATOMS: atom_id res chain seq x y z
N LEU A 1 -8.30 5.87 11.76
CA LEU A 1 -9.69 5.45 11.67
C LEU A 1 -9.82 4.15 10.85
N PHE A 2 -9.40 4.10 9.57
CA PHE A 2 -9.54 2.93 8.69
C PHE A 2 -8.84 1.68 9.22
N ASP A 3 -7.68 1.80 9.84
CA ASP A 3 -7.01 0.67 10.48
C ASP A 3 -7.85 0.05 11.60
N LEU A 4 -8.52 0.89 12.41
CA LEU A 4 -9.44 0.41 13.45
C LEU A 4 -10.70 -0.25 12.85
N LEU A 5 -11.21 0.29 11.75
CA LEU A 5 -12.33 -0.30 11.03
C LEU A 5 -11.97 -1.68 10.47
N LEU A 6 -10.80 -1.82 9.85
CA LEU A 6 -10.33 -3.12 9.36
C LEU A 6 -10.12 -4.14 10.49
N LYS A 7 -9.58 -3.69 11.64
CA LYS A 7 -9.45 -4.54 12.83
C LYS A 7 -10.78 -5.06 13.33
N ASP A 8 -11.82 -4.24 13.30
CA ASP A 8 -13.15 -4.67 13.72
C ASP A 8 -13.79 -5.61 12.67
N ILE A 9 -13.74 -5.25 11.38
CA ILE A 9 -14.34 -6.03 10.29
C ILE A 9 -13.73 -7.45 10.20
N TYR A 10 -12.41 -7.57 10.28
CA TYR A 10 -11.71 -8.86 10.23
C TYR A 10 -11.53 -9.53 11.60
N GLY A 11 -12.01 -8.90 12.66
CA GLY A 11 -11.92 -9.38 14.03
C GLY A 11 -13.30 -9.58 14.68
N PRO A 12 -13.62 -8.86 15.75
CA PRO A 12 -14.83 -9.06 16.55
C PRO A 12 -16.13 -8.68 15.85
N GLN A 13 -16.08 -7.89 14.79
CA GLN A 13 -17.23 -7.40 14.01
C GLN A 13 -18.27 -6.67 14.87
N THR A 14 -17.80 -5.86 15.79
CA THR A 14 -18.62 -5.16 16.78
C THR A 14 -19.55 -4.15 16.13
N LEU A 15 -19.07 -3.44 15.09
CA LEU A 15 -19.87 -2.46 14.37
C LEU A 15 -21.06 -3.10 13.64
N ILE A 16 -20.86 -4.28 13.07
CA ILE A 16 -21.91 -5.04 12.39
C ILE A 16 -22.89 -5.60 13.43
N LYS A 17 -22.38 -6.24 14.49
CA LYS A 17 -23.23 -6.85 15.56
C LYS A 17 -24.11 -5.83 16.27
N ASN A 18 -23.62 -4.60 16.42
CA ASN A 18 -24.36 -3.50 17.05
C ASN A 18 -25.26 -2.73 16.07
N GLY A 19 -25.33 -3.14 14.79
CA GLY A 19 -26.15 -2.47 13.79
C GLY A 19 -25.67 -1.07 13.36
N ILE A 20 -24.42 -0.70 13.71
CA ILE A 20 -23.83 0.57 13.33
C ILE A 20 -23.42 0.55 11.85
N LEU A 21 -22.90 -0.59 11.40
CA LEU A 21 -22.47 -0.81 10.02
C LEU A 21 -23.38 -1.88 9.40
N PRO A 22 -24.13 -1.58 8.33
CA PRO A 22 -24.92 -2.58 7.62
C PRO A 22 -24.03 -3.70 7.09
N GLN A 23 -24.37 -4.93 7.40
CA GLN A 23 -23.57 -6.10 7.06
C GLN A 23 -23.40 -6.29 5.55
N GLU A 24 -24.39 -5.84 4.77
CA GLU A 24 -24.41 -5.93 3.31
C GLU A 24 -23.25 -5.14 2.68
N LEU A 25 -22.88 -4.01 3.27
CA LEU A 25 -21.75 -3.19 2.80
C LEU A 25 -20.42 -3.94 2.89
N ILE A 26 -20.31 -4.89 3.82
CA ILE A 26 -19.09 -5.68 4.01
C ILE A 26 -19.20 -7.02 3.28
N TYR A 27 -20.25 -7.80 3.54
CA TYR A 27 -20.30 -9.18 3.06
C TYR A 27 -20.61 -9.31 1.56
N LEU A 28 -21.19 -8.29 0.94
CA LEU A 28 -21.42 -8.23 -0.50
C LEU A 28 -20.28 -7.56 -1.26
N HIS A 29 -19.33 -6.94 -0.55
CA HIS A 29 -18.21 -6.31 -1.21
C HIS A 29 -17.23 -7.37 -1.74
N PRO A 30 -16.85 -7.35 -3.04
CA PRO A 30 -16.01 -8.38 -3.65
C PRO A 30 -14.58 -8.44 -3.06
N GLY A 31 -14.11 -7.34 -2.48
CA GLY A 31 -12.81 -7.28 -1.81
C GLY A 31 -12.81 -7.84 -0.39
N PHE A 32 -13.97 -8.22 0.18
CA PHE A 32 -14.01 -8.80 1.52
C PHE A 32 -13.66 -10.30 1.49
N LEU A 33 -12.57 -10.66 2.15
CA LEU A 33 -12.05 -12.02 2.20
C LEU A 33 -12.51 -12.71 3.49
N ARG A 34 -13.62 -13.46 3.43
CA ARG A 34 -14.21 -14.18 4.59
C ARG A 34 -13.22 -15.13 5.26
N CYS A 35 -12.33 -15.76 4.49
CA CYS A 35 -11.30 -16.65 5.02
C CYS A 35 -10.25 -15.95 5.88
N CYS A 36 -10.17 -14.60 5.79
CA CYS A 36 -9.24 -13.81 6.58
C CYS A 36 -9.83 -13.30 7.90
N VAL A 37 -11.12 -13.60 8.19
CA VAL A 37 -11.74 -13.21 9.47
C VAL A 37 -11.09 -13.99 10.63
N ASN A 38 -10.77 -13.29 11.70
CA ASN A 38 -10.08 -13.79 12.90
C ASN A 38 -8.66 -14.33 12.69
N ILE A 39 -8.02 -14.03 11.55
CA ILE A 39 -6.59 -14.31 11.38
C ILE A 39 -5.79 -13.33 12.23
N LYS A 40 -4.89 -13.86 13.05
CA LYS A 40 -3.93 -13.03 13.79
C LYS A 40 -2.80 -12.61 12.87
N LEU A 41 -2.71 -11.30 12.60
CA LEU A 41 -1.60 -10.74 11.84
C LEU A 41 -0.36 -10.60 12.73
N PRO A 42 0.86 -10.75 12.15
CA PRO A 42 2.07 -10.35 12.83
C PRO A 42 2.07 -8.82 12.96
N GLY A 43 2.08 -8.32 14.16
CA GLY A 43 1.95 -6.88 14.42
C GLY A 43 0.52 -6.41 14.68
N THR A 44 0.36 -5.11 14.83
CA THR A 44 -0.91 -4.49 15.27
C THR A 44 -1.64 -3.73 14.16
N GLN A 45 -1.03 -3.57 12.99
CA GLN A 45 -1.57 -2.77 11.89
C GLN A 45 -2.19 -3.65 10.80
N HIS A 46 -3.41 -3.31 10.37
CA HIS A 46 -4.10 -3.90 9.24
C HIS A 46 -3.94 -3.06 7.96
N LEU A 47 -3.74 -1.75 8.13
CA LEU A 47 -3.55 -0.81 7.03
C LEU A 47 -2.13 -0.28 7.05
N VAL A 48 -1.29 -0.74 6.13
CA VAL A 48 0.12 -0.35 6.02
C VAL A 48 0.31 0.78 5.02
N LEU A 49 -0.44 0.76 3.92
CA LEU A 49 -0.35 1.73 2.85
C LEU A 49 -1.70 2.40 2.65
N TYR A 50 -1.72 3.73 2.74
CA TYR A 50 -2.90 4.55 2.57
C TYR A 50 -2.59 5.70 1.62
N ALA A 51 -3.51 6.01 0.73
CA ALA A 51 -3.47 7.23 -0.08
C ALA A 51 -4.82 7.96 -0.02
N ALA A 52 -4.77 9.27 -0.14
CA ALA A 52 -5.95 10.12 -0.22
C ALA A 52 -5.92 10.93 -1.51
N ASP A 53 -7.03 10.92 -2.25
CA ASP A 53 -7.26 11.88 -3.32
C ASP A 53 -7.65 13.21 -2.70
N MET A 54 -6.95 14.28 -3.05
CA MET A 54 -7.11 15.58 -2.41
C MET A 54 -7.35 16.68 -3.45
N ALA A 55 -8.18 17.63 -3.12
CA ALA A 55 -8.35 18.85 -3.89
C ALA A 55 -8.11 20.09 -3.03
N ARG A 56 -7.60 21.14 -3.66
CA ARG A 56 -7.47 22.44 -3.02
C ARG A 56 -8.72 23.27 -3.26
N GLY A 57 -9.39 23.67 -2.18
CA GLY A 57 -10.53 24.57 -2.21
C GLY A 57 -10.13 26.02 -2.56
N ILE A 58 -11.12 26.85 -2.85
CA ILE A 58 -10.93 28.29 -3.14
C ILE A 58 -10.35 29.06 -1.94
N ASP A 59 -10.54 28.53 -0.74
CA ASP A 59 -10.00 29.03 0.53
C ASP A 59 -8.54 28.57 0.78
N GLY A 60 -7.93 27.84 -0.17
CA GLY A 60 -6.58 27.29 -0.06
C GLY A 60 -6.46 26.03 0.78
N ARG A 61 -7.53 25.56 1.43
CA ARG A 61 -7.54 24.32 2.22
C ARG A 61 -7.50 23.09 1.33
N LEU A 62 -6.84 22.05 1.83
CA LEU A 62 -6.86 20.72 1.21
C LEU A 62 -8.04 19.94 1.77
N TRP A 63 -8.85 19.40 0.86
CA TRP A 63 -9.99 18.54 1.16
C TRP A 63 -9.70 17.13 0.66
N ILE A 64 -9.98 16.12 1.47
CA ILE A 64 -9.96 14.72 1.05
C ILE A 64 -11.25 14.47 0.26
N ILE A 65 -11.10 14.00 -0.99
CA ILE A 65 -12.21 13.65 -1.86
C ILE A 65 -12.53 12.16 -1.76
N SER A 66 -11.47 11.33 -1.75
CA SER A 66 -11.62 9.89 -1.59
C SER A 66 -10.44 9.28 -0.86
N ASP A 67 -10.65 8.09 -0.32
CA ASP A 67 -9.67 7.31 0.42
C ASP A 67 -9.35 6.03 -0.35
N ARG A 68 -8.06 5.71 -0.46
CA ARG A 68 -7.57 4.49 -1.10
C ARG A 68 -6.85 3.65 -0.06
N THR A 69 -7.45 2.53 0.30
CA THR A 69 -6.95 1.62 1.34
C THR A 69 -6.51 0.26 0.79
N GLN A 70 -6.70 0.02 -0.52
CA GLN A 70 -6.32 -1.23 -1.18
C GLN A 70 -5.29 -0.93 -2.26
N ALA A 71 -4.03 -1.33 -2.04
CA ALA A 71 -2.92 -1.21 -2.99
C ALA A 71 -2.90 0.12 -3.76
N PRO A 72 -2.88 1.28 -3.07
CA PRO A 72 -2.93 2.57 -3.76
C PRO A 72 -1.70 2.73 -4.66
N SER A 73 -1.94 3.15 -5.90
CA SER A 73 -0.92 3.51 -6.89
C SER A 73 -0.56 4.99 -6.79
N GLY A 74 0.58 5.38 -7.39
CA GLY A 74 0.99 6.77 -7.55
C GLY A 74 2.33 7.13 -6.90
N ALA A 75 2.82 6.35 -5.93
CA ALA A 75 4.08 6.65 -5.24
C ALA A 75 5.29 6.61 -6.18
N GLY A 76 5.34 5.64 -7.10
CA GLY A 76 6.40 5.54 -8.10
C GLY A 76 6.34 6.67 -9.12
N TYR A 77 5.14 7.02 -9.58
CA TYR A 77 4.95 8.18 -10.47
C TYR A 77 5.34 9.49 -9.79
N ALA A 78 5.01 9.66 -8.51
CA ALA A 78 5.41 10.85 -7.74
C ALA A 78 6.93 10.95 -7.63
N LEU A 79 7.63 9.82 -7.46
CA LEU A 79 9.09 9.78 -7.39
C LEU A 79 9.73 10.16 -8.72
N GLU A 80 9.27 9.55 -9.83
CA GLU A 80 9.77 9.86 -11.17
C GLU A 80 9.48 11.31 -11.58
N ASN A 81 8.26 11.78 -11.32
CA ASN A 81 7.90 13.18 -11.56
C ASN A 81 8.79 14.14 -10.75
N ARG A 82 9.13 13.79 -9.51
CA ARG A 82 10.05 14.58 -8.68
C ARG A 82 11.44 14.65 -9.29
N PHE A 83 11.94 13.54 -9.83
CA PHE A 83 13.22 13.47 -10.51
C PHE A 83 13.20 14.30 -11.80
N ALA A 84 12.20 14.11 -12.65
CA ALA A 84 12.05 14.86 -13.88
C ALA A 84 11.96 16.38 -13.64
N MET A 85 11.12 16.81 -12.70
CA MET A 85 10.96 18.23 -12.36
C MET A 85 12.24 18.86 -11.80
N SER A 86 12.98 18.14 -10.96
CA SER A 86 14.26 18.63 -10.44
C SER A 86 15.34 18.78 -11.53
N SER A 87 15.24 17.97 -12.59
CA SER A 87 16.17 18.03 -13.72
C SER A 87 15.82 19.14 -14.72
N VAL A 88 14.52 19.38 -14.94
CA VAL A 88 14.03 20.37 -15.93
C VAL A 88 14.00 21.78 -15.35
N LEU A 89 13.67 21.93 -14.08
CA LEU A 89 13.50 23.22 -13.40
C LEU A 89 14.30 23.27 -12.07
N PRO A 90 15.66 23.11 -12.13
CA PRO A 90 16.48 22.97 -10.92
C PRO A 90 16.44 24.19 -10.00
N GLU A 91 16.45 25.38 -10.56
CA GLU A 91 16.41 26.65 -9.81
C GLU A 91 15.09 26.80 -9.06
N LEU A 92 13.96 26.63 -9.76
CA LEU A 92 12.63 26.70 -9.16
C LEU A 92 12.43 25.64 -8.07
N PHE A 93 12.99 24.45 -8.30
CA PHE A 93 12.93 23.34 -7.35
C PHE A 93 13.69 23.65 -6.05
N ALA A 94 14.86 24.32 -6.18
CA ALA A 94 15.65 24.78 -5.04
C ALA A 94 14.95 25.93 -4.28
N ASP A 95 14.43 26.93 -5.01
CA ASP A 95 13.76 28.10 -4.42
C ASP A 95 12.51 27.72 -3.63
N LEU A 96 11.74 26.76 -4.13
CA LEU A 96 10.53 26.25 -3.46
C LEU A 96 10.83 25.28 -2.32
N GLN A 97 12.10 24.95 -2.09
CA GLN A 97 12.54 24.00 -1.04
C GLN A 97 11.71 22.71 -1.01
N VAL A 98 11.50 22.13 -2.19
CA VAL A 98 10.65 20.94 -2.34
C VAL A 98 11.22 19.76 -1.58
N ARG A 99 10.44 19.19 -0.66
CA ARG A 99 10.88 18.08 0.20
C ARG A 99 11.21 16.82 -0.61
N ARG A 100 12.25 16.12 -0.19
CA ARG A 100 12.59 14.80 -0.74
C ARG A 100 11.57 13.75 -0.35
N LEU A 101 11.35 12.76 -1.21
CA LEU A 101 10.44 11.64 -0.96
C LEU A 101 11.14 10.44 -0.29
N SER A 102 12.48 10.41 -0.21
CA SER A 102 13.20 9.29 0.39
C SER A 102 12.72 8.90 1.79
N PRO A 103 12.41 9.84 2.73
CA PRO A 103 11.95 9.46 4.06
C PRO A 103 10.63 8.67 4.04
N TYR A 104 9.76 8.91 3.05
CA TYR A 104 8.54 8.12 2.85
C TYR A 104 8.88 6.67 2.48
N PHE A 105 9.79 6.47 1.53
CA PHE A 105 10.18 5.13 1.09
C PHE A 105 10.96 4.36 2.16
N ASP A 106 11.79 5.05 2.94
CA ASP A 106 12.47 4.47 4.11
C ASP A 106 11.44 3.97 5.15
N SER A 107 10.44 4.79 5.44
CA SER A 107 9.34 4.42 6.35
C SER A 107 8.51 3.26 5.81
N LEU A 108 8.24 3.23 4.50
CA LEU A 108 7.54 2.13 3.84
C LEU A 108 8.32 0.83 3.98
N GLN A 109 9.62 0.83 3.70
CA GLN A 109 10.46 -0.36 3.86
C GLN A 109 10.47 -0.87 5.31
N GLN A 110 10.57 0.05 6.28
CA GLN A 110 10.54 -0.31 7.71
C GLN A 110 9.18 -0.92 8.09
N ALA A 111 8.07 -0.33 7.64
CA ALA A 111 6.73 -0.85 7.90
C ALA A 111 6.54 -2.26 7.30
N LEU A 112 6.99 -2.48 6.06
CA LEU A 112 6.93 -3.80 5.41
C LEU A 112 7.77 -4.85 6.15
N LYS A 113 8.97 -4.48 6.62
CA LYS A 113 9.79 -5.37 7.45
C LYS A 113 9.13 -5.72 8.79
N ALA A 114 8.46 -4.73 9.40
CA ALA A 114 7.81 -4.92 10.71
C ALA A 114 6.61 -5.86 10.67
N ILE A 115 5.93 -6.00 9.52
CA ILE A 115 4.79 -6.91 9.35
C ILE A 115 5.20 -8.31 8.84
N ALA A 116 6.49 -8.57 8.64
CA ALA A 116 6.96 -9.86 8.18
C ALA A 116 6.63 -10.97 9.20
N PRO A 117 6.04 -12.11 8.78
CA PRO A 117 5.46 -13.09 9.69
C PRO A 117 6.48 -13.87 10.55
N HIS A 118 7.74 -13.88 10.19
CA HIS A 118 8.74 -14.76 10.79
C HIS A 118 9.79 -14.04 11.65
N ASN A 119 9.57 -12.77 11.98
CA ASN A 119 10.47 -11.93 12.80
C ASN A 119 11.96 -12.10 12.42
N THR A 120 12.22 -12.20 11.11
CA THR A 120 13.57 -12.32 10.56
C THR A 120 14.19 -10.95 10.41
N SER A 121 15.49 -10.82 10.65
CA SER A 121 16.22 -9.56 10.50
C SER A 121 16.24 -9.04 9.05
N ASN A 122 16.05 -9.94 8.08
CA ASN A 122 16.01 -9.60 6.66
C ASN A 122 14.93 -10.41 5.92
N PRO A 123 13.64 -10.05 6.04
CA PRO A 123 12.56 -10.74 5.37
C PRO A 123 12.65 -10.53 3.85
N ARG A 124 12.30 -11.56 3.08
CA ARG A 124 12.18 -11.44 1.63
C ARG A 124 10.85 -10.75 1.29
N ILE A 125 10.94 -9.55 0.76
CA ILE A 125 9.80 -8.75 0.32
C ILE A 125 9.80 -8.75 -1.21
N VAL A 126 8.64 -8.93 -1.82
CA VAL A 126 8.45 -8.90 -3.28
C VAL A 126 7.32 -7.94 -3.65
N ILE A 127 7.34 -7.42 -4.86
CA ILE A 127 6.21 -6.70 -5.45
C ILE A 127 5.51 -7.66 -6.40
N LEU A 128 4.24 -7.96 -6.10
CA LEU A 128 3.38 -8.76 -6.97
C LEU A 128 2.71 -7.84 -7.98
N THR A 129 2.89 -8.16 -9.27
CA THR A 129 2.28 -7.43 -10.38
C THR A 129 1.40 -8.35 -11.23
N PRO A 130 0.30 -7.84 -11.82
CA PRO A 130 -0.46 -8.58 -12.83
C PRO A 130 0.29 -8.80 -14.13
N GLY A 131 1.39 -8.07 -14.38
CA GLY A 131 2.21 -8.19 -15.58
C GLY A 131 2.21 -6.94 -16.46
N PRO A 132 2.91 -6.99 -17.61
CA PRO A 132 3.17 -5.83 -18.45
C PRO A 132 1.94 -5.22 -19.12
N ASP A 133 0.84 -5.96 -19.22
CA ASP A 133 -0.42 -5.46 -19.78
C ASP A 133 -1.23 -4.62 -18.78
N ASN A 134 -0.76 -4.53 -17.54
CA ASN A 134 -1.41 -3.71 -16.51
C ASN A 134 -0.96 -2.25 -16.61
N GLU A 135 -1.89 -1.32 -16.50
CA GLU A 135 -1.64 0.13 -16.61
C GLU A 135 -0.64 0.66 -15.57
N THR A 136 -0.53 0.00 -14.41
CA THR A 136 0.39 0.38 -13.32
C THR A 136 1.70 -0.41 -13.34
N TYR A 137 1.96 -1.21 -14.39
CA TYR A 137 3.18 -2.03 -14.46
C TYR A 137 4.47 -1.22 -14.40
N PHE A 138 4.49 -0.05 -15.04
CA PHE A 138 5.62 0.87 -14.95
C PHE A 138 5.94 1.19 -13.49
N GLU A 139 4.94 1.57 -12.70
CA GLU A 139 5.13 1.90 -11.28
C GLU A 139 5.64 0.70 -10.49
N HIS A 140 5.09 -0.49 -10.72
CA HIS A 140 5.52 -1.71 -10.04
C HIS A 140 6.99 -2.02 -10.30
N SER A 141 7.42 -1.97 -11.57
CA SER A 141 8.81 -2.22 -11.97
C SER A 141 9.75 -1.14 -11.46
N TYR A 142 9.32 0.13 -11.52
CA TYR A 142 10.10 1.26 -11.03
C TYR A 142 10.33 1.18 -9.52
N LEU A 143 9.29 0.92 -8.74
CA LEU A 143 9.38 0.76 -7.30
C LEU A 143 10.21 -0.47 -6.91
N ALA A 144 10.08 -1.59 -7.65
CA ALA A 144 10.89 -2.77 -7.42
C ALA A 144 12.38 -2.45 -7.57
N ALA A 145 12.75 -1.76 -8.64
CA ALA A 145 14.13 -1.32 -8.87
C ALA A 145 14.62 -0.34 -7.80
N TYR A 146 13.80 0.68 -7.48
CA TYR A 146 14.16 1.72 -6.51
C TYR A 146 14.34 1.17 -5.09
N LEU A 147 13.45 0.27 -4.66
CA LEU A 147 13.47 -0.32 -3.32
C LEU A 147 14.39 -1.55 -3.21
N GLY A 148 14.95 -2.02 -4.32
CA GLY A 148 15.76 -3.25 -4.35
C GLY A 148 14.94 -4.51 -4.07
N LEU A 149 13.65 -4.52 -4.47
CA LEU A 149 12.72 -5.63 -4.27
C LEU A 149 12.60 -6.46 -5.55
N THR A 150 12.27 -7.75 -5.40
CA THR A 150 12.00 -8.62 -6.56
C THR A 150 10.58 -8.36 -7.07
N LEU A 151 10.46 -8.08 -8.38
CA LEU A 151 9.18 -8.04 -9.06
C LEU A 151 8.77 -9.46 -9.45
N VAL A 152 7.54 -9.85 -9.12
CA VAL A 152 7.00 -11.19 -9.41
C VAL A 152 5.59 -11.11 -9.97
N GLN A 153 5.21 -12.08 -10.78
CA GLN A 153 3.84 -12.33 -11.21
C GLN A 153 3.24 -13.52 -10.45
N GLY A 154 1.93 -13.73 -10.56
CA GLY A 154 1.27 -14.84 -9.88
C GLY A 154 1.85 -16.20 -10.24
N ASN A 155 2.31 -16.38 -11.50
CA ASN A 155 2.93 -17.61 -11.96
C ASN A 155 4.32 -17.88 -11.36
N ASP A 156 5.00 -16.85 -10.84
CA ASP A 156 6.30 -16.97 -10.17
C ASP A 156 6.17 -17.41 -8.71
N LEU A 157 4.95 -17.48 -8.21
CA LEU A 157 4.66 -17.83 -6.83
C LEU A 157 4.06 -19.24 -6.74
N MET A 158 4.32 -19.90 -5.62
CA MET A 158 3.71 -21.17 -5.24
C MET A 158 3.39 -21.18 -3.75
N VAL A 159 2.34 -21.89 -3.38
CA VAL A 159 2.01 -22.15 -1.97
C VAL A 159 2.47 -23.56 -1.61
N LYS A 160 3.31 -23.66 -0.59
CA LYS A 160 3.80 -24.92 -0.02
C LYS A 160 3.95 -24.77 1.49
N ASP A 161 3.50 -25.76 2.24
CA ASP A 161 3.60 -25.80 3.71
C ASP A 161 3.02 -24.55 4.38
N ASN A 162 1.86 -24.08 3.91
CA ASN A 162 1.18 -22.84 4.33
C ASN A 162 2.01 -21.56 4.17
N CYS A 163 3.06 -21.58 3.35
CA CYS A 163 3.90 -20.42 3.03
C CYS A 163 3.87 -20.13 1.53
N VAL A 164 4.06 -18.86 1.18
CA VAL A 164 4.24 -18.44 -0.21
C VAL A 164 5.74 -18.46 -0.54
N TRP A 165 6.08 -19.12 -1.65
CA TRP A 165 7.44 -19.25 -2.14
C TRP A 165 7.55 -18.62 -3.54
N VAL A 166 8.69 -18.01 -3.81
CA VAL A 166 9.07 -17.63 -5.18
C VAL A 166 9.69 -18.87 -5.84
N LYS A 167 9.20 -19.24 -7.01
CA LYS A 167 9.78 -20.30 -7.83
C LYS A 167 11.16 -19.89 -8.31
N THR A 168 12.12 -20.77 -8.22
CA THR A 168 13.51 -20.61 -8.69
C THR A 168 13.72 -21.44 -9.95
#